data_5fb3e15d2c1bacbaa8f1ea7e601287a0
#
_entry.id   5fb3e15d2c1bacbaa8f1ea7e601287a0
#
_cell.length_a   1.000
_cell.length_b   1.000
_cell.length_c   1.000
_cell.angle_alpha   90.00
_cell.angle_beta   90.00
_cell.angle_gamma   90.00
#
_symmetry.space_group_name_H-M   'P 1'
#
loop_
_entity.id
_entity.type
_entity.pdbx_description
1 polymer ?
#
loop_
_entity_poly.entity_id
_entity_poly.type
_entity_poly.pdbx_seq_one_letter_code
_entity_poly.pdbx_strand_id
1 'polypeptide(L)'
;LFTVPHTTPMLQFLYLFVTYNFCTTVCYTAINLPYGSLSAMMTRVSGERDMLSVVRMGLSPIGKIVAATFTLPIVKMFGDDQAAWVKTMSIWAVLALILLLICFFNCKETVYIEAKEKAEKVPLGKSLKALFTNQYFWAVLVLWMVQSVSFSISGTILPYYCKYIFGNDTWMYSALFLTETLTLVAGIFLCAPLIKRFGKRNIALAAVSYTHLRAHETLS
;
A
#
# COMPACT_ATOMS: atom_id res chain seq x y z
N LEU A 1 17.93 7.22 7.46
CA LEU A 1 16.80 7.64 8.28
C LEU A 1 17.07 7.34 9.77
N PHE A 2 17.53 6.15 10.12
CA PHE A 2 17.75 5.73 11.52
C PHE A 2 19.12 6.14 12.09
N THR A 3 20.01 6.71 11.28
CA THR A 3 21.33 7.22 11.69
C THR A 3 21.23 8.73 11.97
N VAL A 4 20.53 9.12 13.03
CA VAL A 4 20.38 10.54 13.36
C VAL A 4 21.69 11.07 13.95
N PRO A 5 22.31 12.11 13.38
CA PRO A 5 23.54 12.66 13.92
C PRO A 5 23.31 13.38 15.25
N HIS A 6 24.27 13.30 16.16
CA HIS A 6 24.25 14.02 17.43
C HIS A 6 24.63 15.50 17.22
N THR A 7 23.63 16.30 16.80
CA THR A 7 23.74 17.72 16.49
C THR A 7 22.65 18.53 17.19
N THR A 8 22.55 19.81 16.88
CA THR A 8 21.49 20.66 17.42
C THR A 8 20.09 20.14 17.06
N PRO A 9 19.08 20.28 17.93
CA PRO A 9 17.72 19.77 17.71
C PRO A 9 17.10 20.21 16.36
N MET A 10 17.44 21.42 15.93
CA MET A 10 16.96 21.96 14.64
C MET A 10 17.54 21.20 13.45
N LEU A 11 18.83 20.84 13.48
CA LEU A 11 19.47 20.04 12.43
C LEU A 11 18.98 18.59 12.43
N GLN A 12 18.72 18.01 13.59
CA GLN A 12 18.11 16.68 13.69
C GLN A 12 16.72 16.65 13.08
N PHE A 13 15.89 17.65 13.37
CA PHE A 13 14.57 17.77 12.76
C PHE A 13 14.65 17.92 11.24
N LEU A 14 15.53 18.79 10.75
CA LEU A 14 15.71 18.98 9.29
C LEU A 14 16.21 17.71 8.61
N TYR A 15 17.16 17.01 9.21
CA TYR A 15 17.65 15.72 8.72
C TYR A 15 16.53 14.69 8.64
N LEU A 16 15.74 14.52 9.68
CA LEU A 16 14.61 13.59 9.70
C LEU A 16 13.56 13.98 8.66
N PHE A 17 13.23 15.26 8.57
CA PHE A 17 12.27 15.76 7.59
C PHE A 17 12.68 15.46 6.15
N VAL A 18 13.93 15.77 5.80
CA VAL A 18 14.45 15.56 4.44
C VAL A 18 14.57 14.07 4.14
N THR A 19 15.19 13.28 5.02
CA THR A 19 15.40 11.85 4.79
C THR A 19 14.09 11.06 4.76
N TYR A 20 13.13 11.39 5.63
CA TYR A 20 11.81 10.77 5.64
C TYR A 20 11.06 11.04 4.33
N ASN A 21 10.98 12.32 3.90
CA ASN A 21 10.31 12.66 2.66
C ASN A 21 11.01 12.07 1.44
N PHE A 22 12.34 12.05 1.43
CA PHE A 22 13.09 11.42 0.34
C PHE A 22 12.79 9.93 0.23
N CYS A 23 12.81 9.19 1.34
CA CYS A 23 12.49 7.76 1.35
C CYS A 23 11.04 7.48 0.98
N THR A 24 10.08 8.19 1.57
CA THR A 24 8.65 7.92 1.39
C THR A 24 8.11 8.43 0.06
N THR A 25 8.68 9.48 -0.50
CA THR A 25 8.20 10.05 -1.76
C THR A 25 9.04 9.58 -2.94
N VAL A 26 10.36 9.80 -2.90
CA VAL A 26 11.21 9.53 -4.07
C VAL A 26 11.51 8.03 -4.20
N CYS A 27 12.08 7.42 -3.16
CA CYS A 27 12.48 6.00 -3.22
C CYS A 27 11.27 5.08 -3.37
N TYR A 28 10.21 5.34 -2.60
CA TYR A 28 8.98 4.55 -2.69
C TYR A 28 8.34 4.65 -4.08
N THR A 29 8.24 5.85 -4.65
CA THR A 29 7.66 6.06 -5.98
C THR A 29 8.51 5.40 -7.06
N ALA A 30 9.84 5.52 -6.96
CA ALA A 30 10.78 4.92 -7.92
C ALA A 30 10.66 3.38 -7.97
N ILE A 31 10.34 2.74 -6.86
CA ILE A 31 10.14 1.28 -6.80
C ILE A 31 8.69 0.91 -7.19
N ASN A 32 7.71 1.67 -6.71
CA ASN A 32 6.30 1.30 -6.86
C ASN A 32 5.76 1.51 -8.28
N LEU A 33 6.27 2.51 -9.02
CA LEU A 33 5.85 2.76 -10.40
C LEU A 33 6.20 1.59 -11.35
N PRO A 34 7.46 1.12 -11.44
CA PRO A 34 7.81 -0.03 -12.26
C PRO A 34 7.10 -1.30 -11.81
N TYR A 35 7.00 -1.53 -10.49
CA TYR A 35 6.30 -2.68 -9.93
C TYR A 35 4.80 -2.67 -10.27
N GLY A 36 4.16 -1.50 -10.23
CA GLY A 36 2.75 -1.34 -10.62
C GLY A 36 2.52 -1.58 -12.11
N SER A 37 3.42 -1.11 -12.99
CA SER A 37 3.33 -1.31 -14.43
C SER A 37 3.64 -2.76 -14.84
N LEU A 38 4.50 -3.46 -14.10
CA LEU A 38 4.88 -4.85 -14.38
C LEU A 38 3.66 -5.77 -14.48
N SER A 39 2.67 -5.62 -13.62
CA SER A 39 1.44 -6.43 -13.65
C SER A 39 0.66 -6.27 -14.96
N ALA A 40 0.75 -5.11 -15.61
CA ALA A 40 0.12 -4.85 -16.90
C ALA A 40 0.95 -5.41 -18.08
N MET A 41 2.27 -5.57 -17.89
CA MET A 41 3.21 -6.08 -18.89
C MET A 41 3.35 -7.61 -18.86
N MET A 42 2.92 -8.26 -17.79
CA MET A 42 3.02 -9.72 -17.65
C MET A 42 1.99 -10.48 -18.45
N THR A 43 0.77 -9.93 -18.68
CA THR A 43 -0.27 -10.65 -19.41
C THR A 43 -1.25 -9.70 -20.12
N ARG A 44 -1.76 -10.12 -21.28
CA ARG A 44 -2.85 -9.44 -21.99
C ARG A 44 -4.24 -9.90 -21.55
N VAL A 45 -4.32 -11.04 -20.86
CA VAL A 45 -5.59 -11.63 -20.44
C VAL A 45 -6.12 -10.89 -19.20
N SER A 46 -7.29 -10.27 -19.30
CA SER A 46 -7.88 -9.49 -18.22
C SER A 46 -8.06 -10.30 -16.93
N GLY A 47 -8.51 -11.57 -17.04
CA GLY A 47 -8.73 -12.43 -15.88
C GLY A 47 -7.44 -12.79 -15.12
N GLU A 48 -6.32 -12.97 -15.80
CA GLU A 48 -5.02 -13.21 -15.17
C GLU A 48 -4.51 -11.95 -14.48
N ARG A 49 -4.68 -10.78 -15.10
CA ARG A 49 -4.33 -9.49 -14.51
C ARG A 49 -5.11 -9.22 -13.24
N ASP A 50 -6.38 -9.61 -13.22
CA ASP A 50 -7.22 -9.50 -12.03
C ASP A 50 -6.71 -10.40 -10.90
N MET A 51 -6.32 -11.64 -11.21
CA MET A 51 -5.75 -12.56 -10.25
C MET A 51 -4.42 -12.06 -9.69
N LEU A 52 -3.52 -11.54 -10.54
CA LEU A 52 -2.28 -10.91 -10.09
C LEU A 52 -2.55 -9.75 -9.12
N SER A 53 -3.57 -8.93 -9.41
CA SER A 53 -3.97 -7.82 -8.54
C SER A 53 -4.50 -8.31 -7.20
N VAL A 54 -5.33 -9.36 -7.19
CA VAL A 54 -5.87 -9.97 -5.96
C VAL A 54 -4.74 -10.53 -5.09
N VAL A 55 -3.81 -11.29 -5.69
CA VAL A 55 -2.67 -11.86 -4.97
C VAL A 55 -1.79 -10.75 -4.38
N ARG A 56 -1.46 -9.73 -5.16
CA ARG A 56 -0.67 -8.59 -4.71
C ARG A 56 -1.32 -7.87 -3.53
N MET A 57 -2.62 -7.55 -3.65
CA MET A 57 -3.37 -6.86 -2.60
C MET A 57 -3.58 -7.72 -1.36
N GLY A 58 -3.75 -9.03 -1.52
CA GLY A 58 -3.92 -9.96 -0.39
C GLY A 58 -2.62 -10.24 0.37
N LEU A 59 -1.47 -10.31 -0.33
CA LEU A 59 -0.17 -10.55 0.32
C LEU A 59 0.43 -9.31 0.98
N SER A 60 0.08 -8.11 0.51
CA SER A 60 0.61 -6.85 1.06
C SER A 60 0.33 -6.66 2.57
N PRO A 61 -0.90 -6.86 3.09
CA PRO A 61 -1.16 -6.78 4.52
C PRO A 61 -0.43 -7.85 5.34
N ILE A 62 -0.24 -9.05 4.79
CA ILE A 62 0.51 -10.12 5.45
C ILE A 62 1.96 -9.70 5.67
N GLY A 63 2.60 -9.14 4.64
CA GLY A 63 3.95 -8.59 4.76
C GLY A 63 4.06 -7.48 5.82
N LYS A 64 3.04 -6.61 5.90
CA LYS A 64 2.96 -5.57 6.92
C LYS A 64 2.87 -6.15 8.34
N ILE A 65 2.06 -7.19 8.55
CA ILE A 65 1.95 -7.88 9.86
C ILE A 65 3.30 -8.50 10.23
N VAL A 66 3.93 -9.22 9.32
CA VAL A 66 5.24 -9.86 9.56
C VAL A 66 6.27 -8.79 9.96
N ALA A 67 6.40 -7.72 9.19
CA ALA A 67 7.34 -6.65 9.51
C ALA A 67 7.04 -6.02 10.88
N ALA A 68 5.77 -5.68 11.17
CA ALA A 68 5.39 -5.08 12.44
C ALA A 68 5.65 -6.00 13.64
N THR A 69 5.35 -7.29 13.51
CA THR A 69 5.49 -8.27 14.59
C THR A 69 6.96 -8.55 14.92
N PHE A 70 7.82 -8.70 13.91
CA PHE A 70 9.19 -9.12 14.12
C PHE A 70 10.17 -7.98 14.36
N THR A 71 9.86 -6.74 13.98
CA THR A 71 10.79 -5.61 14.11
C THR A 71 11.16 -5.34 15.57
N LEU A 72 10.18 -5.19 16.46
CA LEU A 72 10.45 -4.87 17.87
C LEU A 72 11.21 -5.97 18.62
N PRO A 73 10.86 -7.27 18.50
CA PRO A 73 11.66 -8.35 19.07
C PRO A 73 13.12 -8.34 18.60
N ILE A 74 13.36 -8.13 17.31
CA ILE A 74 14.72 -8.09 16.75
C ILE A 74 15.50 -6.89 17.30
N VAL A 75 14.89 -5.70 17.40
CA VAL A 75 15.52 -4.51 18.00
C VAL A 75 15.93 -4.79 19.46
N LYS A 76 15.03 -5.39 20.26
CA LYS A 76 15.33 -5.75 21.65
C LYS A 76 16.47 -6.76 21.78
N MET A 77 16.56 -7.73 20.85
CA MET A 77 17.69 -8.69 20.82
C MET A 77 19.04 -8.01 20.58
N PHE A 78 19.06 -6.87 19.88
CA PHE A 78 20.29 -6.13 19.56
C PHE A 78 20.63 -5.03 20.59
N GLY A 79 19.84 -4.84 21.65
CA GLY A 79 20.17 -3.93 22.75
C GLY A 79 19.28 -2.70 22.91
N ASP A 80 18.23 -2.54 22.07
CA ASP A 80 17.21 -1.47 22.14
C ASP A 80 17.77 -0.03 22.07
N ASP A 81 18.94 0.12 21.45
CA ASP A 81 19.60 1.39 21.20
C ASP A 81 19.49 1.83 19.73
N GLN A 82 19.99 3.01 19.40
CA GLN A 82 19.99 3.51 18.02
C GLN A 82 20.73 2.55 17.05
N ALA A 83 21.81 1.93 17.51
CA ALA A 83 22.57 0.98 16.71
C ALA A 83 21.76 -0.30 16.43
N ALA A 84 20.94 -0.75 17.39
CA ALA A 84 20.03 -1.88 17.22
C ALA A 84 18.98 -1.60 16.16
N TRP A 85 18.42 -0.40 16.13
CA TRP A 85 17.50 0.02 15.06
C TRP A 85 18.15 0.04 13.69
N VAL A 86 19.37 0.55 13.56
CA VAL A 86 20.11 0.56 12.29
C VAL A 86 20.37 -0.87 11.81
N LYS A 87 20.82 -1.77 12.69
CA LYS A 87 21.05 -3.19 12.35
C LYS A 87 19.76 -3.87 11.89
N THR A 88 18.67 -3.71 12.63
CA THR A 88 17.37 -4.32 12.31
C THR A 88 16.84 -3.82 10.96
N MET A 89 16.91 -2.51 10.70
CA MET A 89 16.46 -1.96 9.43
C MET A 89 17.37 -2.36 8.26
N SER A 90 18.66 -2.58 8.51
CA SER A 90 19.58 -3.12 7.51
C SER A 90 19.22 -4.57 7.13
N ILE A 91 18.83 -5.40 8.10
CA ILE A 91 18.34 -6.76 7.84
C ILE A 91 17.09 -6.73 6.95
N TRP A 92 16.11 -5.88 7.29
CA TRP A 92 14.91 -5.71 6.47
C TRP A 92 15.21 -5.18 5.06
N ALA A 93 16.18 -4.26 4.94
CA ALA A 93 16.60 -3.73 3.64
C ALA A 93 17.25 -4.81 2.76
N VAL A 94 18.12 -5.66 3.33
CA VAL A 94 18.74 -6.78 2.61
C VAL A 94 17.68 -7.80 2.19
N LEU A 95 16.74 -8.15 3.07
CA LEU A 95 15.64 -9.05 2.74
C LEU A 95 14.77 -8.49 1.61
N ALA A 96 14.42 -7.20 1.68
CA ALA A 96 13.66 -6.52 0.64
C ALA A 96 14.41 -6.53 -0.71
N LEU A 97 15.72 -6.28 -0.70
CA LEU A 97 16.57 -6.34 -1.89
C LEU A 97 16.56 -7.74 -2.51
N ILE A 98 16.72 -8.79 -1.69
CA ILE A 98 16.67 -10.18 -2.17
C ILE A 98 15.31 -10.49 -2.82
N LEU A 99 14.20 -10.09 -2.19
CA LEU A 99 12.87 -10.30 -2.73
C LEU A 99 12.63 -9.54 -4.03
N LEU A 100 13.14 -8.31 -4.14
CA LEU A 100 13.09 -7.53 -5.38
C LEU A 100 13.91 -8.17 -6.50
N LEU A 101 15.10 -8.70 -6.19
CA LEU A 101 15.93 -9.43 -7.16
C LEU A 101 15.24 -10.71 -7.62
N ILE A 102 14.64 -11.48 -6.71
CA ILE A 102 13.84 -12.65 -7.05
C ILE A 102 12.69 -12.25 -7.98
N CYS A 103 11.99 -11.17 -7.69
CA CYS A 103 10.94 -10.65 -8.55
C CYS A 103 11.47 -10.28 -9.93
N PHE A 104 12.59 -9.56 -9.99
CA PHE A 104 13.22 -9.14 -11.24
C PHE A 104 13.61 -10.31 -12.14
N PHE A 105 14.21 -11.37 -11.58
CA PHE A 105 14.66 -12.53 -12.37
C PHE A 105 13.52 -13.47 -12.77
N ASN A 106 12.45 -13.54 -12.00
CA ASN A 106 11.35 -14.48 -12.26
C ASN A 106 10.19 -13.85 -13.05
N CYS A 107 9.95 -12.53 -12.90
CA CYS A 107 8.89 -11.87 -13.62
C CYS A 107 9.37 -11.47 -15.02
N LYS A 108 8.79 -12.09 -16.04
CA LYS A 108 9.09 -11.78 -17.44
C LYS A 108 8.00 -10.90 -18.03
N GLU A 109 8.40 -9.87 -18.75
CA GLU A 109 7.51 -9.07 -19.57
C GLU A 109 7.15 -9.88 -20.83
N THR A 110 5.94 -10.43 -20.87
CA THR A 110 5.45 -11.22 -22.01
C THR A 110 4.69 -10.38 -23.00
N VAL A 111 4.18 -9.22 -22.55
CA VAL A 111 3.53 -8.25 -23.42
C VAL A 111 4.60 -7.39 -24.06
N TYR A 112 5.25 -7.92 -25.10
CA TYR A 112 6.01 -7.06 -26.00
C TYR A 112 5.02 -6.12 -26.69
N ILE A 113 5.12 -4.86 -26.36
CA ILE A 113 4.47 -3.82 -27.16
C ILE A 113 5.23 -3.82 -28.47
N GLU A 114 4.63 -4.32 -29.54
CA GLU A 114 5.10 -4.15 -30.92
C GLU A 114 5.19 -2.66 -31.33
N ALA A 115 5.10 -1.78 -30.35
CA ALA A 115 5.20 -0.35 -30.44
C ALA A 115 6.61 0.16 -30.76
N LYS A 116 7.54 -0.72 -31.13
CA LYS A 116 8.85 -0.27 -31.60
C LYS A 116 8.82 0.36 -33.00
N GLU A 117 7.73 0.15 -33.76
CA GLU A 117 7.66 0.67 -35.12
C GLU A 117 6.94 2.02 -35.29
N LYS A 118 6.07 2.45 -34.38
CA LYS A 118 5.40 3.77 -34.48
C LYS A 118 5.02 4.35 -33.12
N ALA A 119 5.90 4.33 -32.16
CA ALA A 119 5.74 5.24 -31.01
C ALA A 119 6.03 6.67 -31.50
N GLU A 120 5.06 7.34 -32.11
CA GLU A 120 5.06 8.78 -32.14
C GLU A 120 5.34 9.25 -30.71
N LYS A 121 6.45 9.95 -30.51
CA LYS A 121 6.78 10.56 -29.23
C LYS A 121 5.69 11.59 -28.93
N VAL A 122 4.62 11.13 -28.28
CA VAL A 122 3.55 12.04 -27.88
C VAL A 122 4.14 13.02 -26.88
N PRO A 123 4.17 14.31 -27.17
CA PRO A 123 4.74 15.29 -26.26
C PRO A 123 3.99 15.27 -24.95
N LEU A 124 4.72 15.29 -23.82
CA LEU A 124 4.19 15.23 -22.45
C LEU A 124 3.00 16.15 -22.24
N GLY A 125 3.02 17.35 -22.83
CA GLY A 125 1.89 18.29 -22.74
C GLY A 125 0.60 17.79 -23.35
N LYS A 126 0.64 17.05 -24.47
CA LYS A 126 -0.58 16.44 -25.06
C LYS A 126 -1.11 15.30 -24.19
N SER A 127 -0.22 14.48 -23.62
CA SER A 127 -0.59 13.40 -22.70
C SER A 127 -1.22 13.91 -21.43
N LEU A 128 -0.64 14.96 -20.82
CA LEU A 128 -1.21 15.61 -19.64
C LEU A 128 -2.56 16.25 -19.94
N LYS A 129 -2.68 16.97 -21.07
CA LYS A 129 -3.97 17.56 -21.47
C LYS A 129 -5.04 16.50 -21.64
N ALA A 130 -4.74 15.39 -22.31
CA ALA A 130 -5.66 14.27 -22.48
C ALA A 130 -6.09 13.65 -21.15
N LEU A 131 -5.15 13.53 -20.18
CA LEU A 131 -5.42 13.03 -18.85
C LEU A 131 -6.37 13.95 -18.07
N PHE A 132 -6.06 15.25 -18.03
CA PHE A 132 -6.87 16.23 -17.32
C PHE A 132 -8.23 16.52 -17.97
N THR A 133 -8.39 16.25 -19.24
CA THR A 133 -9.68 16.40 -19.94
C THR A 133 -10.58 15.18 -19.72
N ASN A 134 -10.02 14.05 -19.24
CA ASN A 134 -10.77 12.84 -19.02
C ASN A 134 -11.57 12.89 -17.71
N GLN A 135 -12.90 12.94 -17.79
CA GLN A 135 -13.79 12.97 -16.63
C GLN A 135 -13.65 11.73 -15.72
N TYR A 136 -13.34 10.56 -16.29
CA TYR A 136 -13.13 9.34 -15.50
C TYR A 136 -11.85 9.42 -14.65
N PHE A 137 -10.84 10.11 -15.14
CA PHE A 137 -9.63 10.36 -14.35
C PHE A 137 -9.95 11.14 -13.07
N TRP A 138 -10.73 12.20 -13.17
CA TRP A 138 -11.15 13.00 -12.02
C TRP A 138 -12.01 12.21 -11.05
N ALA A 139 -12.96 11.41 -11.55
CA ALA A 139 -13.79 10.57 -10.70
C ALA A 139 -12.96 9.57 -9.89
N VAL A 140 -12.00 8.88 -10.53
CA VAL A 140 -11.11 7.94 -9.86
C VAL A 140 -10.19 8.66 -8.88
N LEU A 141 -9.66 9.81 -9.25
CA LEU A 141 -8.77 10.61 -8.39
C LEU A 141 -9.49 11.06 -7.12
N VAL A 142 -10.70 11.59 -7.21
CA VAL A 142 -11.50 11.99 -6.06
C VAL A 142 -11.82 10.79 -5.17
N LEU A 143 -12.22 9.66 -5.75
CA LEU A 143 -12.47 8.42 -5.00
C LEU A 143 -11.23 7.97 -4.22
N TRP A 144 -10.06 7.98 -4.85
CA TRP A 144 -8.79 7.63 -4.20
C TRP A 144 -8.42 8.61 -3.09
N MET A 145 -8.63 9.90 -3.29
CA MET A 145 -8.39 10.91 -2.25
C MET A 145 -9.29 10.69 -1.04
N VAL A 146 -10.59 10.55 -1.24
CA VAL A 146 -11.56 10.32 -0.15
C VAL A 146 -11.23 9.02 0.60
N GLN A 147 -10.94 7.94 -0.13
CA GLN A 147 -10.55 6.66 0.46
C GLN A 147 -9.28 6.77 1.30
N SER A 148 -8.26 7.46 0.79
CA SER A 148 -6.99 7.63 1.49
C SER A 148 -7.14 8.46 2.77
N VAL A 149 -7.93 9.55 2.72
CA VAL A 149 -8.24 10.38 3.89
C VAL A 149 -9.00 9.55 4.93
N SER A 150 -10.04 8.82 4.53
CA SER A 150 -10.83 7.98 5.42
C SER A 150 -9.96 6.92 6.11
N PHE A 151 -9.10 6.24 5.34
CA PHE A 151 -8.19 5.22 5.88
C PHE A 151 -7.18 5.82 6.86
N SER A 152 -6.62 7.00 6.55
CA SER A 152 -5.68 7.70 7.41
C SER A 152 -6.32 8.15 8.73
N ILE A 153 -7.54 8.70 8.66
CA ILE A 153 -8.30 9.13 9.85
C ILE A 153 -8.60 7.91 10.74
N SER A 154 -9.12 6.83 10.18
CA SER A 154 -9.44 5.60 10.93
C SER A 154 -8.21 5.04 11.62
N GLY A 155 -7.07 4.94 10.92
CA GLY A 155 -5.83 4.45 11.49
C GLY A 155 -5.26 5.34 12.60
N THR A 156 -5.49 6.66 12.53
CA THR A 156 -5.04 7.61 13.55
C THR A 156 -5.94 7.60 14.78
N ILE A 157 -7.25 7.48 14.59
CA ILE A 157 -8.23 7.54 15.69
C ILE A 157 -8.23 6.25 16.50
N LEU A 158 -8.03 5.10 15.87
CA LEU A 158 -8.15 3.78 16.52
C LEU A 158 -7.34 3.64 17.84
N PRO A 159 -6.05 4.01 17.91
CA PRO A 159 -5.30 3.92 19.17
C PRO A 159 -5.83 4.87 20.24
N TYR A 160 -6.30 6.06 19.87
CA TYR A 160 -6.92 6.99 20.82
C TYR A 160 -8.25 6.46 21.34
N TYR A 161 -9.05 5.87 20.49
CA TYR A 161 -10.31 5.22 20.87
C TYR A 161 -10.06 4.10 21.87
N CYS A 162 -9.08 3.23 21.62
CA CYS A 162 -8.69 2.16 22.54
C CYS A 162 -8.24 2.69 23.90
N LYS A 163 -7.43 3.75 23.90
CA LYS A 163 -6.89 4.35 25.12
C LYS A 163 -7.97 5.04 25.96
N TYR A 164 -8.80 5.87 25.37
CA TYR A 164 -9.73 6.74 26.10
C TYR A 164 -11.09 6.08 26.40
N ILE A 165 -11.55 5.18 25.54
CA ILE A 165 -12.85 4.52 25.70
C ILE A 165 -12.74 3.17 26.40
N PHE A 166 -11.77 2.35 26.00
CA PHE A 166 -11.58 1.02 26.62
C PHE A 166 -10.57 1.01 27.76
N GLY A 167 -9.85 2.09 28.01
CA GLY A 167 -8.83 2.17 29.07
C GLY A 167 -7.64 1.22 28.87
N ASN A 168 -7.50 0.64 27.68
CA ASN A 168 -6.45 -0.32 27.33
C ASN A 168 -5.91 0.00 25.94
N ASP A 169 -4.72 0.58 25.91
CA ASP A 169 -4.09 1.08 24.69
C ASP A 169 -3.28 0.04 23.91
N THR A 170 -2.89 -1.07 24.55
CA THR A 170 -1.96 -2.03 23.93
C THR A 170 -2.67 -3.28 23.41
N TRP A 171 -3.34 -4.03 24.28
CA TRP A 171 -3.93 -5.31 23.89
C TRP A 171 -5.17 -5.13 22.99
N MET A 172 -6.05 -4.22 23.37
CA MET A 172 -7.29 -3.96 22.62
C MET A 172 -6.97 -3.41 21.22
N TYR A 173 -6.01 -2.47 21.12
CA TYR A 173 -5.56 -1.96 19.83
C TYR A 173 -5.00 -3.08 18.94
N SER A 174 -4.14 -3.93 19.50
CA SER A 174 -3.55 -5.05 18.75
C SER A 174 -4.60 -6.05 18.28
N ALA A 175 -5.58 -6.38 19.11
CA ALA A 175 -6.66 -7.29 18.76
C ALA A 175 -7.55 -6.72 17.65
N LEU A 176 -7.95 -5.46 17.76
CA LEU A 176 -8.76 -4.79 16.73
C LEU A 176 -8.01 -4.66 15.40
N PHE A 177 -6.74 -4.23 15.45
CA PHE A 177 -5.90 -4.13 14.25
C PHE A 177 -5.69 -5.48 13.56
N LEU A 178 -5.46 -6.54 14.33
CA LEU A 178 -5.32 -7.89 13.79
C LEU A 178 -6.62 -8.37 13.16
N THR A 179 -7.75 -8.18 13.84
CA THR A 179 -9.08 -8.57 13.34
C THR A 179 -9.40 -7.82 12.04
N GLU A 180 -9.19 -6.50 12.00
CA GLU A 180 -9.38 -5.69 10.81
C GLU A 180 -8.53 -6.21 9.64
N THR A 181 -7.25 -6.48 9.89
CA THR A 181 -6.33 -6.93 8.86
C THR A 181 -6.67 -8.34 8.35
N LEU A 182 -7.02 -9.26 9.24
CA LEU A 182 -7.45 -10.62 8.85
C LEU A 182 -8.75 -10.59 8.04
N THR A 183 -9.71 -9.77 8.45
CA THR A 183 -10.97 -9.59 7.73
C THR A 183 -10.73 -9.00 6.34
N LEU A 184 -9.83 -8.03 6.23
CA LEU A 184 -9.44 -7.44 4.94
C LEU A 184 -8.80 -8.48 4.02
N VAL A 185 -7.86 -9.29 4.52
CA VAL A 185 -7.22 -10.36 3.75
C VAL A 185 -8.26 -11.39 3.29
N ALA A 186 -9.11 -11.86 4.20
CA ALA A 186 -10.19 -12.80 3.88
C ALA A 186 -11.14 -12.23 2.82
N GLY A 187 -11.54 -10.96 2.98
CA GLY A 187 -12.38 -10.25 2.02
C GLY A 187 -11.78 -10.17 0.62
N ILE A 188 -10.49 -9.88 0.51
CA ILE A 188 -9.79 -9.81 -0.79
C ILE A 188 -9.82 -11.17 -1.49
N PHE A 189 -9.49 -12.26 -0.78
CA PHE A 189 -9.51 -13.60 -1.36
C PHE A 189 -10.94 -14.08 -1.70
N LEU A 190 -11.94 -13.72 -0.90
CA LEU A 190 -13.34 -14.00 -1.22
C LEU A 190 -13.86 -13.20 -2.41
N CYS A 191 -13.36 -11.98 -2.62
CA CYS A 191 -13.74 -11.17 -3.78
C CYS A 191 -13.29 -11.79 -5.11
N ALA A 192 -12.19 -12.54 -5.14
CA ALA A 192 -11.67 -13.12 -6.37
C ALA A 192 -12.68 -14.05 -7.11
N PRO A 193 -13.28 -15.08 -6.47
CA PRO A 193 -14.29 -15.92 -7.12
C PRO A 193 -15.58 -15.16 -7.41
N LEU A 194 -15.95 -14.20 -6.58
CA LEU A 194 -17.12 -13.36 -6.78
C LEU A 194 -16.97 -12.48 -8.04
N ILE A 195 -15.80 -11.88 -8.24
CA ILE A 195 -15.50 -11.08 -9.43
C ILE A 195 -15.60 -11.93 -10.70
N LYS A 196 -15.09 -13.17 -10.66
CA LYS A 196 -15.20 -14.11 -11.80
C LYS A 196 -16.66 -14.46 -12.12
N ARG A 197 -17.51 -14.61 -11.10
CA ARG A 197 -18.90 -15.03 -11.27
C ARG A 197 -19.86 -13.89 -11.63
N PHE A 198 -19.75 -12.75 -10.97
CA PHE A 198 -20.71 -11.64 -11.04
C PHE A 198 -20.18 -10.41 -11.80
N GLY A 199 -18.89 -10.37 -12.08
CA GLY A 199 -18.23 -9.23 -12.71
C GLY A 199 -17.94 -8.08 -11.72
N LYS A 200 -16.93 -7.28 -12.02
CA LYS A 200 -16.44 -6.19 -11.17
C LYS A 200 -17.50 -5.14 -10.85
N ARG A 201 -18.29 -4.75 -11.85
CA ARG A 201 -19.32 -3.70 -11.73
C ARG A 201 -20.39 -4.07 -10.71
N ASN A 202 -20.93 -5.31 -10.80
CA ASN A 202 -22.02 -5.74 -9.94
C ASN A 202 -21.57 -5.87 -8.47
N ILE A 203 -20.35 -6.36 -8.25
CA ILE A 203 -19.78 -6.44 -6.88
C ILE A 203 -19.54 -5.06 -6.30
N ALA A 204 -19.01 -4.13 -7.08
CA ALA A 204 -18.82 -2.75 -6.63
C ALA A 204 -20.17 -2.09 -6.27
N LEU A 205 -21.19 -2.29 -7.10
CA LEU A 205 -22.55 -1.77 -6.81
C LEU A 205 -23.13 -2.41 -5.54
N ALA A 206 -23.00 -3.72 -5.36
CA ALA A 206 -23.47 -4.40 -4.16
C ALA A 206 -22.75 -3.89 -2.90
N ALA A 207 -21.43 -3.69 -2.96
CA ALA A 207 -20.67 -3.16 -1.84
C ALA A 207 -21.08 -1.73 -1.48
N VAL A 208 -21.27 -0.86 -2.47
CA VAL A 208 -21.74 0.52 -2.26
C VAL A 208 -23.15 0.53 -1.67
N SER A 209 -24.08 -0.29 -2.20
CA SER A 209 -25.44 -0.39 -1.69
C SER A 209 -25.47 -0.85 -0.24
N TYR A 210 -24.65 -1.84 0.12
CA TYR A 210 -24.52 -2.29 1.52
C TYR A 210 -24.02 -1.19 2.44
N THR A 211 -23.00 -0.43 2.01
CA THR A 211 -22.44 0.67 2.80
C THR A 211 -23.48 1.79 3.03
N HIS A 212 -24.27 2.11 2.01
CA HIS A 212 -25.36 3.08 2.13
C HIS A 212 -26.49 2.62 3.07
N LEU A 213 -26.93 1.36 2.96
CA LEU A 213 -27.95 0.81 3.85
C LEU A 213 -27.50 0.84 5.31
N ARG A 214 -26.26 0.45 5.59
CA ARG A 214 -25.72 0.48 6.95
C ARG A 214 -25.57 1.90 7.51
N ALA A 215 -25.24 2.86 6.68
CA ALA A 215 -25.17 4.27 7.11
C ALA A 215 -26.55 4.82 7.53
N HIS A 216 -27.62 4.34 6.93
CA HIS A 216 -28.99 4.70 7.33
C HIS A 216 -29.41 4.05 8.64
N GLU A 217 -29.01 2.80 8.91
CA GLU A 217 -29.33 2.09 10.15
C GLU A 217 -28.60 2.68 11.38
N THR A 218 -27.42 3.26 11.19
CA THR A 218 -26.67 3.90 12.29
C THR A 218 -27.12 5.31 12.63
N LEU A 219 -28.04 5.90 11.86
CA LEU A 219 -28.61 7.23 12.08
C LEU A 219 -30.03 7.19 12.68
N SER A 220 -30.60 6.00 12.85
CA SER A 220 -31.86 5.74 13.55
C SER A 220 -31.61 5.22 14.96
#